data_aa921b5a163e8438005bc02adcdc2c4d
#
_entry.id   aa921b5a163e8438005bc02adcdc2c4d
#
_cell.length_a   1.000
_cell.length_b   1.000
_cell.length_c   1.000
_cell.angle_alpha   90.00
_cell.angle_beta   90.00
_cell.angle_gamma   90.00
#
_symmetry.space_group_name_H-M   'P 1'
#
loop_
_entity.id
_entity.type
_entity.pdbx_description
1 polymer ?
#
loop_
_entity_poly.entity_id
_entity_poly.type
_entity_poly.pdbx_seq_one_letter_code
_entity_poly.pdbx_strand_id
1 'polypeptide(L)'
;GTGKTTFLHNVQKSVGKQFITLAPTGVAAILAAGDTIHSFFGLPMEVCTPGTCGKMNEARILTLLHADTIIIDEVSMVRCDVMDAIDYTMRKALRNNMPFGGKQMIFVGDMFQLPPVVKQGPEKDQLKDLYHTDEFFFYKSDAIKRMRLVKIEFQKVYRQGDEQFLHILENVRMNKVTPENIMHLNGRVNTPSEEDGAVITLTSHNRIADKINQQRLEEIDAEEFVYEGTVDGTFDEKGFPVDLMLRLKVGAQVMFTRNDQQRRWANGTLGKVAKLTKDEISVTLNNGETYVVPCCSWESYSYDYNKEERKMKKELTGTYTQYPLKLAWAITIHKSQGLTFDKLSLDLSRGTFAAGQLYVALSRVRTLEGLYLSKNIIPQYAYTSREVLTYASEYNNEQQIGNEIESGKAVYGALQQNDYDEVAKQYL
;
A
#
# COMPACT_ATOMS: atom_id res chain seq x y z
N GLY A 1 10.68 3.24 4.51
CA GLY A 1 10.45 4.65 4.52
C GLY A 1 11.36 5.53 3.70
N THR A 2 11.39 5.36 2.36
CA THR A 2 12.26 6.16 1.45
C THR A 2 11.59 7.40 0.86
N GLY A 3 10.37 7.78 1.30
CA GLY A 3 9.70 9.01 0.84
C GLY A 3 8.95 8.91 -0.48
N LYS A 4 8.62 7.70 -0.99
CA LYS A 4 7.88 7.49 -2.24
C LYS A 4 6.59 8.32 -2.34
N THR A 5 5.73 8.26 -1.34
CA THR A 5 4.46 9.00 -1.31
C THR A 5 4.66 10.52 -1.34
N THR A 6 5.68 11.02 -0.60
CA THR A 6 6.03 12.45 -0.60
C THR A 6 6.51 12.88 -1.99
N PHE A 7 7.32 12.06 -2.64
CA PHE A 7 7.78 12.31 -4.01
C PHE A 7 6.60 12.39 -4.99
N LEU A 8 5.68 11.43 -4.94
CA LEU A 8 4.48 11.43 -5.78
C LEU A 8 3.65 12.70 -5.63
N HIS A 9 3.36 13.10 -4.38
CA HIS A 9 2.60 14.33 -4.12
C HIS A 9 3.31 15.56 -4.67
N ASN A 10 4.64 15.61 -4.59
CA ASN A 10 5.41 16.73 -5.15
C ASN A 10 5.36 16.74 -6.68
N VAL A 11 5.52 15.58 -7.33
CA VAL A 11 5.40 15.46 -8.80
C VAL A 11 4.03 15.90 -9.27
N GLN A 12 2.95 15.42 -8.64
CA GLN A 12 1.59 15.79 -9.00
C GLN A 12 1.31 17.30 -8.88
N LYS A 13 1.96 17.99 -7.95
CA LYS A 13 1.80 19.44 -7.74
C LYS A 13 2.69 20.30 -8.63
N SER A 14 3.89 19.83 -8.96
CA SER A 14 4.90 20.62 -9.64
C SER A 14 4.87 20.48 -11.16
N VAL A 15 4.27 19.42 -11.67
CA VAL A 15 4.17 19.16 -13.11
C VAL A 15 2.75 19.44 -13.57
N GLY A 16 2.57 20.29 -14.56
CA GLY A 16 1.25 20.71 -15.08
C GLY A 16 0.50 19.63 -15.88
N LYS A 17 0.65 18.35 -15.51
CA LYS A 17 0.02 17.19 -16.13
C LYS A 17 -1.25 16.76 -15.41
N GLN A 18 -2.16 16.10 -16.13
CA GLN A 18 -3.36 15.47 -15.60
C GLN A 18 -3.03 14.03 -15.17
N PHE A 19 -3.14 13.75 -13.87
CA PHE A 19 -2.83 12.46 -13.29
C PHE A 19 -4.08 11.69 -12.89
N ILE A 20 -4.10 10.38 -13.16
CA ILE A 20 -4.99 9.42 -12.50
C ILE A 20 -4.14 8.59 -11.55
N THR A 21 -4.51 8.55 -10.27
CA THR A 21 -3.83 7.74 -9.26
C THR A 21 -4.70 6.57 -8.86
N LEU A 22 -4.15 5.37 -8.95
CA LEU A 22 -4.85 4.12 -8.68
C LEU A 22 -4.06 3.27 -7.68
N ALA A 23 -4.75 2.42 -6.92
CA ALA A 23 -4.11 1.48 -6.00
C ALA A 23 -4.85 0.13 -5.97
N PRO A 24 -4.19 -0.96 -5.55
CA PRO A 24 -4.80 -2.30 -5.55
C PRO A 24 -5.87 -2.50 -4.47
N THR A 25 -5.85 -1.71 -3.38
CA THR A 25 -6.80 -1.85 -2.26
C THR A 25 -7.47 -0.52 -1.92
N GLY A 26 -8.69 -0.59 -1.34
CA GLY A 26 -9.42 0.61 -0.93
C GLY A 26 -8.65 1.49 0.05
N VAL A 27 -7.98 0.90 1.03
CA VAL A 27 -7.15 1.65 2.00
C VAL A 27 -5.99 2.36 1.30
N ALA A 28 -5.28 1.68 0.41
CA ALA A 28 -4.19 2.30 -0.35
C ALA A 28 -4.70 3.40 -1.29
N ALA A 29 -5.86 3.21 -1.93
CA ALA A 29 -6.51 4.21 -2.78
C ALA A 29 -6.86 5.48 -1.99
N ILE A 30 -7.43 5.33 -0.79
CA ILE A 30 -7.75 6.47 0.10
C ILE A 30 -6.46 7.22 0.49
N LEU A 31 -5.40 6.50 0.87
CA LEU A 31 -4.11 7.10 1.24
C LEU A 31 -3.43 7.84 0.08
N ALA A 32 -3.56 7.29 -1.13
CA ALA A 32 -3.06 7.90 -2.36
C ALA A 32 -3.99 9.01 -2.91
N ALA A 33 -5.12 9.25 -2.25
CA ALA A 33 -6.20 10.12 -2.71
C ALA A 33 -6.63 9.79 -4.15
N GLY A 34 -6.74 8.50 -4.47
CA GLY A 34 -7.05 7.94 -5.78
C GLY A 34 -8.29 7.04 -5.77
N ASP A 35 -8.42 6.19 -6.80
CA ASP A 35 -9.45 5.15 -6.91
C ASP A 35 -8.79 3.76 -6.90
N THR A 36 -9.59 2.72 -6.71
CA THR A 36 -9.06 1.36 -6.83
C THR A 36 -8.95 0.94 -8.30
N ILE A 37 -7.93 0.14 -8.63
CA ILE A 37 -7.72 -0.40 -9.98
C ILE A 37 -8.99 -1.10 -10.49
N HIS A 38 -9.57 -1.99 -9.66
CA HIS A 38 -10.75 -2.76 -10.04
C HIS A 38 -11.98 -1.87 -10.30
N SER A 39 -12.20 -0.87 -9.46
CA SER A 39 -13.28 0.09 -9.65
C SER A 39 -13.07 0.90 -10.93
N PHE A 40 -11.91 1.51 -11.10
CA PHE A 40 -11.66 2.41 -12.23
C PHE A 40 -11.78 1.71 -13.58
N PHE A 41 -11.18 0.52 -13.73
CA PHE A 41 -11.21 -0.23 -14.99
C PHE A 41 -12.39 -1.19 -15.12
N GLY A 42 -13.23 -1.33 -14.09
CA GLY A 42 -14.34 -2.28 -14.08
C GLY A 42 -13.88 -3.75 -14.17
N LEU A 43 -12.77 -4.08 -13.47
CA LEU A 43 -12.19 -5.42 -13.50
C LEU A 43 -12.92 -6.35 -12.53
N PRO A 44 -13.05 -7.65 -12.88
CA PRO A 44 -13.59 -8.65 -11.97
C PRO A 44 -12.60 -8.92 -10.83
N MET A 45 -13.10 -9.47 -9.71
CA MET A 45 -12.27 -9.90 -8.58
C MET A 45 -11.61 -11.27 -8.81
N GLU A 46 -11.96 -11.96 -9.87
CA GLU A 46 -11.44 -13.24 -10.31
C GLU A 46 -10.18 -13.06 -11.17
N VAL A 47 -9.67 -14.15 -11.76
CA VAL A 47 -8.56 -14.05 -12.72
C VAL A 47 -9.01 -13.27 -13.94
N CYS A 48 -8.28 -12.22 -14.25
CA CYS A 48 -8.55 -11.35 -15.38
C CYS A 48 -8.12 -12.00 -16.69
N THR A 49 -9.02 -12.01 -17.68
CA THR A 49 -8.75 -12.49 -19.03
C THR A 49 -9.33 -11.50 -20.06
N PRO A 50 -8.90 -11.54 -21.33
CA PRO A 50 -9.48 -10.68 -22.36
C PRO A 50 -11.01 -10.82 -22.50
N GLY A 51 -11.56 -11.99 -22.16
CA GLY A 51 -13.01 -12.24 -22.17
C GLY A 51 -13.78 -11.57 -21.03
N THR A 52 -13.12 -11.32 -19.91
CA THR A 52 -13.73 -10.75 -18.69
C THR A 52 -13.45 -9.26 -18.53
N CYS A 53 -12.55 -8.68 -19.32
CA CYS A 53 -12.07 -7.30 -19.21
C CYS A 53 -12.41 -6.46 -20.46
N GLY A 54 -12.05 -5.20 -20.44
CA GLY A 54 -12.13 -4.29 -21.59
C GLY A 54 -13.47 -3.57 -21.75
N LYS A 55 -14.30 -3.55 -20.71
CA LYS A 55 -15.56 -2.80 -20.69
C LYS A 55 -15.41 -1.63 -19.71
N MET A 56 -15.36 -0.42 -20.24
CA MET A 56 -15.39 0.81 -19.45
C MET A 56 -16.63 1.65 -19.82
N ASN A 57 -17.15 2.40 -18.87
CA ASN A 57 -18.21 3.37 -19.17
C ASN A 57 -17.62 4.59 -19.91
N GLU A 58 -18.48 5.34 -20.60
CA GLU A 58 -18.06 6.47 -21.42
C GLU A 58 -17.35 7.57 -20.60
N ALA A 59 -17.82 7.86 -19.40
CA ALA A 59 -17.22 8.88 -18.53
C ALA A 59 -15.76 8.53 -18.21
N ARG A 60 -15.48 7.27 -17.83
CA ARG A 60 -14.11 6.79 -17.55
C ARG A 60 -13.24 6.74 -18.79
N ILE A 61 -13.79 6.43 -19.96
CA ILE A 61 -13.06 6.50 -21.23
C ILE A 61 -12.64 7.95 -21.52
N LEU A 62 -13.55 8.91 -21.33
CA LEU A 62 -13.23 10.33 -21.49
C LEU A 62 -12.16 10.79 -20.50
N THR A 63 -12.27 10.39 -19.23
CA THR A 63 -11.23 10.64 -18.22
C THR A 63 -9.87 10.11 -18.66
N LEU A 64 -9.84 8.85 -19.12
CA LEU A 64 -8.63 8.20 -19.58
C LEU A 64 -8.02 8.90 -20.84
N LEU A 65 -8.85 9.34 -21.76
CA LEU A 65 -8.41 10.10 -22.95
C LEU A 65 -7.66 11.38 -22.57
N HIS A 66 -8.14 12.09 -21.54
CA HIS A 66 -7.57 13.39 -21.13
C HIS A 66 -6.48 13.28 -20.06
N ALA A 67 -6.28 12.09 -19.46
CA ALA A 67 -5.15 11.86 -18.57
C ALA A 67 -3.84 11.85 -19.36
N ASP A 68 -2.82 12.51 -18.82
CA ASP A 68 -1.45 12.45 -19.35
C ASP A 68 -0.70 11.25 -18.80
N THR A 69 -0.91 10.96 -17.51
CA THR A 69 -0.14 9.96 -16.78
C THR A 69 -1.02 9.18 -15.82
N ILE A 70 -0.85 7.86 -15.80
CA ILE A 70 -1.50 6.97 -14.85
C ILE A 70 -0.47 6.53 -13.81
N ILE A 71 -0.78 6.73 -12.54
CA ILE A 71 0.04 6.30 -11.41
C ILE A 71 -0.62 5.07 -10.78
N ILE A 72 0.16 4.00 -10.60
CA ILE A 72 -0.26 2.83 -9.83
C ILE A 72 0.62 2.76 -8.58
N ASP A 73 0.02 3.08 -7.42
CA ASP A 73 0.70 2.98 -6.13
C ASP A 73 0.55 1.58 -5.55
N GLU A 74 1.46 1.19 -4.64
CA GLU A 74 1.58 -0.17 -4.06
C GLU A 74 1.58 -1.28 -5.13
N VAL A 75 2.30 -1.06 -6.23
CA VAL A 75 2.32 -1.95 -7.40
C VAL A 75 2.84 -3.37 -7.09
N SER A 76 3.59 -3.55 -6.00
CA SER A 76 4.04 -4.88 -5.53
C SER A 76 2.89 -5.84 -5.25
N MET A 77 1.70 -5.30 -4.93
CA MET A 77 0.50 -6.08 -4.66
C MET A 77 -0.36 -6.35 -5.90
N VAL A 78 0.03 -5.82 -7.07
CA VAL A 78 -0.73 -6.00 -8.32
C VAL A 78 -0.29 -7.26 -9.03
N ARG A 79 -1.26 -8.16 -9.33
CA ARG A 79 -1.00 -9.39 -10.08
C ARG A 79 -0.74 -9.10 -11.56
N CYS A 80 0.01 -9.99 -12.21
CA CYS A 80 0.32 -9.87 -13.64
C CYS A 80 -0.94 -9.89 -14.53
N ASP A 81 -1.93 -10.69 -14.22
CA ASP A 81 -3.20 -10.73 -14.97
C ASP A 81 -4.00 -9.42 -14.85
N VAL A 82 -3.99 -8.81 -13.67
CA VAL A 82 -4.59 -7.49 -13.44
C VAL A 82 -3.85 -6.43 -14.27
N MET A 83 -2.53 -6.49 -14.33
CA MET A 83 -1.72 -5.56 -15.13
C MET A 83 -2.01 -5.71 -16.64
N ASP A 84 -2.10 -6.94 -17.13
CA ASP A 84 -2.50 -7.20 -18.52
C ASP A 84 -3.94 -6.78 -18.82
N ALA A 85 -4.83 -6.92 -17.83
CA ALA A 85 -6.21 -6.43 -17.95
C ALA A 85 -6.30 -4.90 -18.04
N ILE A 86 -5.45 -4.19 -17.29
CA ILE A 86 -5.32 -2.72 -17.39
C ILE A 86 -4.87 -2.37 -18.81
N ASP A 87 -3.78 -2.97 -19.29
CA ASP A 87 -3.25 -2.74 -20.65
C ASP A 87 -4.32 -3.01 -21.72
N TYR A 88 -4.95 -4.18 -21.68
CA TYR A 88 -5.98 -4.57 -22.63
C TYR A 88 -7.16 -3.59 -22.65
N THR A 89 -7.63 -3.19 -21.47
CA THR A 89 -8.75 -2.26 -21.31
C THR A 89 -8.38 -0.87 -21.84
N MET A 90 -7.18 -0.38 -21.51
CA MET A 90 -6.68 0.92 -21.98
C MET A 90 -6.50 0.94 -23.51
N ARG A 91 -5.87 -0.08 -24.09
CA ARG A 91 -5.71 -0.18 -25.56
C ARG A 91 -7.07 -0.16 -26.27
N LYS A 92 -8.03 -0.90 -25.75
CA LYS A 92 -9.38 -0.95 -26.31
C LYS A 92 -10.12 0.38 -26.18
N ALA A 93 -10.07 1.01 -25.00
CA ALA A 93 -10.73 2.28 -24.73
C ALA A 93 -10.14 3.44 -25.55
N LEU A 94 -8.83 3.49 -25.68
CA LEU A 94 -8.11 4.53 -26.41
C LEU A 94 -7.95 4.24 -27.92
N ARG A 95 -8.38 3.04 -28.38
CA ARG A 95 -8.20 2.57 -29.76
C ARG A 95 -6.74 2.68 -30.24
N ASN A 96 -5.82 2.36 -29.36
CA ASN A 96 -4.37 2.42 -29.60
C ASN A 96 -3.72 1.12 -29.13
N ASN A 97 -2.99 0.44 -30.01
CA ASN A 97 -2.37 -0.85 -29.75
C ASN A 97 -1.02 -0.79 -29.02
N MET A 98 -0.48 0.41 -28.81
CA MET A 98 0.70 0.57 -27.95
C MET A 98 0.42 0.12 -26.51
N PRO A 99 1.43 -0.35 -25.77
CA PRO A 99 1.25 -0.70 -24.36
C PRO A 99 0.54 0.42 -23.60
N PHE A 100 -0.45 0.05 -22.80
CA PHE A 100 -1.32 0.96 -22.05
C PHE A 100 -1.97 2.08 -22.89
N GLY A 101 -2.23 1.77 -24.19
CA GLY A 101 -2.82 2.73 -25.11
C GLY A 101 -1.94 3.95 -25.38
N GLY A 102 -0.62 3.84 -25.22
CA GLY A 102 0.35 4.90 -25.40
C GLY A 102 0.41 5.93 -24.26
N LYS A 103 -0.25 5.70 -23.13
CA LYS A 103 -0.18 6.59 -21.96
C LYS A 103 1.09 6.37 -21.15
N GLN A 104 1.59 7.45 -20.54
CA GLN A 104 2.67 7.33 -19.57
C GLN A 104 2.19 6.61 -18.31
N MET A 105 2.96 5.59 -17.88
CA MET A 105 2.68 4.84 -16.65
C MET A 105 3.77 5.10 -15.61
N ILE A 106 3.37 5.33 -14.37
CA ILE A 106 4.27 5.41 -13.21
C ILE A 106 3.85 4.33 -12.22
N PHE A 107 4.75 3.39 -11.96
CA PHE A 107 4.56 2.31 -11.00
C PHE A 107 5.33 2.60 -9.73
N VAL A 108 4.65 2.67 -8.59
CA VAL A 108 5.26 2.97 -7.30
C VAL A 108 5.02 1.82 -6.34
N GLY A 109 6.06 1.39 -5.65
CA GLY A 109 5.95 0.27 -4.71
C GLY A 109 7.31 -0.13 -4.16
N ASP A 110 7.33 -1.23 -3.44
CA ASP A 110 8.54 -1.87 -2.92
C ASP A 110 8.43 -3.37 -3.19
N MET A 111 9.19 -3.86 -4.17
CA MET A 111 9.12 -5.26 -4.61
C MET A 111 9.58 -6.26 -3.55
N PHE A 112 10.33 -5.80 -2.56
CA PHE A 112 10.76 -6.61 -1.42
C PHE A 112 9.69 -6.75 -0.32
N GLN A 113 8.60 -5.99 -0.43
CA GLN A 113 7.44 -6.16 0.44
C GLN A 113 6.59 -7.36 -0.01
N LEU A 114 5.35 -7.43 0.46
CA LEU A 114 4.52 -8.59 0.21
C LEU A 114 4.16 -8.73 -1.28
N PRO A 115 4.21 -9.96 -1.80
CA PRO A 115 3.77 -10.26 -3.16
C PRO A 115 2.23 -10.15 -3.29
N PRO A 116 1.72 -10.14 -4.53
CA PRO A 116 0.29 -10.22 -4.77
C PRO A 116 -0.34 -11.45 -4.10
N VAL A 117 -1.52 -11.26 -3.52
CA VAL A 117 -2.26 -12.35 -2.89
C VAL A 117 -2.96 -13.18 -3.96
N VAL A 118 -2.70 -14.48 -3.98
CA VAL A 118 -3.34 -15.46 -4.87
C VAL A 118 -3.91 -16.59 -4.03
N LYS A 119 -5.18 -16.92 -4.24
CA LYS A 119 -5.83 -18.03 -3.55
C LYS A 119 -5.26 -19.36 -4.06
N GLN A 120 -5.00 -20.29 -3.14
CA GLN A 120 -4.56 -21.62 -3.50
C GLN A 120 -5.69 -22.39 -4.21
N GLY A 121 -5.32 -23.31 -5.10
CA GLY A 121 -6.24 -24.11 -5.90
C GLY A 121 -6.53 -23.49 -7.28
N PRO A 122 -7.77 -23.54 -7.79
CA PRO A 122 -8.08 -23.24 -9.19
C PRO A 122 -7.58 -21.86 -9.69
N GLU A 123 -7.61 -20.85 -8.84
CA GLU A 123 -7.11 -19.52 -9.20
C GLU A 123 -5.60 -19.54 -9.48
N LYS A 124 -4.84 -20.20 -8.61
CA LYS A 124 -3.39 -20.31 -8.76
C LYS A 124 -3.03 -21.18 -9.97
N ASP A 125 -3.75 -22.27 -10.17
CA ASP A 125 -3.51 -23.18 -11.29
C ASP A 125 -3.76 -22.47 -12.62
N GLN A 126 -4.87 -21.72 -12.74
CA GLN A 126 -5.16 -20.91 -13.92
C GLN A 126 -4.08 -19.85 -14.20
N LEU A 127 -3.60 -19.17 -13.17
CA LEU A 127 -2.52 -18.19 -13.34
C LEU A 127 -1.19 -18.84 -13.75
N LYS A 128 -0.88 -20.03 -13.24
CA LYS A 128 0.29 -20.80 -13.66
C LYS A 128 0.21 -21.20 -15.14
N ASP A 129 -0.95 -21.65 -15.57
CA ASP A 129 -1.18 -22.04 -16.97
C ASP A 129 -1.03 -20.83 -17.92
N LEU A 130 -1.50 -19.65 -17.50
CA LEU A 130 -1.43 -18.44 -18.30
C LEU A 130 -0.02 -17.81 -18.34
N TYR A 131 0.71 -17.80 -17.22
CA TYR A 131 1.96 -17.04 -17.08
C TYR A 131 3.20 -17.91 -16.93
N HIS A 132 3.06 -19.24 -16.84
CA HIS A 132 4.15 -20.22 -16.71
C HIS A 132 5.11 -19.89 -15.56
N THR A 133 4.57 -19.39 -14.44
CA THR A 133 5.32 -19.00 -13.23
C THR A 133 4.54 -19.33 -11.96
N ASP A 134 5.25 -19.42 -10.84
CA ASP A 134 4.66 -19.53 -9.51
C ASP A 134 4.56 -18.16 -8.80
N GLU A 135 5.13 -17.12 -9.39
CA GLU A 135 5.17 -15.76 -8.86
C GLU A 135 4.48 -14.78 -9.80
N PHE A 136 3.44 -14.15 -9.33
CA PHE A 136 2.48 -13.40 -10.14
C PHE A 136 2.65 -11.89 -10.01
N PHE A 137 3.88 -11.40 -9.85
CA PHE A 137 4.17 -9.98 -9.79
C PHE A 137 3.79 -9.26 -11.10
N PHE A 138 3.44 -7.99 -10.99
CA PHE A 138 3.02 -7.16 -12.12
C PHE A 138 3.98 -7.18 -13.31
N TYR A 139 5.30 -7.26 -13.05
CA TYR A 139 6.32 -7.28 -14.11
C TYR A 139 6.39 -8.61 -14.90
N LYS A 140 5.63 -9.64 -14.47
CA LYS A 140 5.44 -10.88 -15.23
C LYS A 140 4.37 -10.75 -16.31
N SER A 141 3.58 -9.66 -16.31
CA SER A 141 2.58 -9.39 -17.34
C SER A 141 3.22 -9.21 -18.71
N ASP A 142 2.49 -9.58 -19.75
CA ASP A 142 2.95 -9.40 -21.12
C ASP A 142 2.99 -7.93 -21.52
N ALA A 143 2.15 -7.11 -20.92
CA ALA A 143 2.16 -5.67 -21.09
C ALA A 143 3.51 -5.05 -20.69
N ILE A 144 4.00 -5.38 -19.48
CA ILE A 144 5.27 -4.84 -18.97
C ILE A 144 6.47 -5.38 -19.75
N LYS A 145 6.45 -6.66 -20.17
CA LYS A 145 7.52 -7.23 -21.01
C LYS A 145 7.68 -6.52 -22.35
N ARG A 146 6.61 -5.91 -22.88
CA ARG A 146 6.62 -5.12 -24.13
C ARG A 146 7.03 -3.67 -23.94
N MET A 147 7.18 -3.21 -22.70
CA MET A 147 7.56 -1.84 -22.39
C MET A 147 9.06 -1.71 -22.12
N ARG A 148 9.57 -0.53 -22.41
CA ARG A 148 10.84 -0.06 -21.88
C ARG A 148 10.59 0.58 -20.51
N LEU A 149 10.92 -0.12 -19.43
CA LEU A 149 10.67 0.33 -18.07
C LEU A 149 11.95 0.80 -17.41
N VAL A 150 12.03 2.09 -17.06
CA VAL A 150 13.11 2.65 -16.24
C VAL A 150 12.81 2.37 -14.78
N LYS A 151 13.76 1.77 -14.06
CA LYS A 151 13.61 1.34 -12.68
C LYS A 151 14.49 2.17 -11.76
N ILE A 152 13.86 3.00 -10.91
CA ILE A 152 14.56 3.91 -10.00
C ILE A 152 14.27 3.49 -8.56
N GLU A 153 15.33 3.26 -7.79
CA GLU A 153 15.24 2.97 -6.36
C GLU A 153 15.69 4.18 -5.53
N PHE A 154 14.86 4.56 -4.57
CA PHE A 154 15.22 5.56 -3.57
C PHE A 154 16.05 4.93 -2.46
N GLN A 155 17.31 5.29 -2.38
CA GLN A 155 18.28 4.68 -1.47
C GLN A 155 18.22 5.25 -0.05
N LYS A 156 17.85 6.55 0.11
CA LYS A 156 17.83 7.19 1.42
C LYS A 156 16.62 6.76 2.24
N VAL A 157 16.86 6.17 3.40
CA VAL A 157 15.83 5.77 4.37
C VAL A 157 15.64 6.90 5.38
N TYR A 158 14.38 7.27 5.64
CA TYR A 158 13.99 8.32 6.58
C TYR A 158 13.26 7.80 7.81
N ARG A 159 12.84 6.55 7.81
CA ARG A 159 12.01 5.95 8.87
C ARG A 159 12.82 5.49 10.05
N GLN A 160 13.95 4.83 9.80
CA GLN A 160 14.85 4.30 10.80
C GLN A 160 16.12 5.17 10.88
N GLY A 161 16.59 5.45 12.10
CA GLY A 161 17.84 6.19 12.33
C GLY A 161 18.97 5.34 12.93
N ASP A 162 18.71 4.07 13.28
CA ASP A 162 19.65 3.12 13.83
C ASP A 162 20.39 2.41 12.70
N GLU A 163 21.68 2.68 12.54
CA GLU A 163 22.50 2.12 11.47
C GLU A 163 22.65 0.59 11.56
N GLN A 164 22.74 0.03 12.76
CA GLN A 164 22.84 -1.41 12.97
C GLN A 164 21.53 -2.08 12.53
N PHE A 165 20.41 -1.51 12.93
CA PHE A 165 19.12 -2.04 12.53
C PHE A 165 18.86 -1.89 11.03
N LEU A 166 19.25 -0.78 10.42
CA LEU A 166 19.21 -0.59 8.96
C LEU A 166 20.02 -1.67 8.23
N HIS A 167 21.22 -2.00 8.73
CA HIS A 167 22.04 -3.07 8.15
C HIS A 167 21.34 -4.44 8.26
N ILE A 168 20.73 -4.74 9.41
CA ILE A 168 19.94 -5.98 9.59
C ILE A 168 18.76 -6.01 8.60
N LEU A 169 18.01 -4.90 8.46
CA LEU A 169 16.88 -4.80 7.53
C LEU A 169 17.33 -5.04 6.08
N GLU A 170 18.45 -4.46 5.66
CA GLU A 170 18.97 -4.64 4.31
C GLU A 170 19.40 -6.10 4.08
N ASN A 171 20.04 -6.74 5.05
CA ASN A 171 20.41 -8.15 4.95
C ASN A 171 19.17 -9.07 4.87
N VAL A 172 18.12 -8.79 5.63
CA VAL A 172 16.85 -9.51 5.54
C VAL A 172 16.19 -9.29 4.17
N ARG A 173 16.16 -8.05 3.70
CA ARG A 173 15.62 -7.66 2.40
C ARG A 173 16.31 -8.38 1.25
N MET A 174 17.64 -8.42 1.28
CA MET A 174 18.48 -9.00 0.22
C MET A 174 18.72 -10.52 0.38
N ASN A 175 18.04 -11.18 1.33
CA ASN A 175 18.24 -12.60 1.65
C ASN A 175 19.73 -12.94 1.98
N LYS A 176 20.41 -12.03 2.69
CA LYS A 176 21.83 -12.12 3.09
C LYS A 176 22.01 -12.15 4.61
N VAL A 177 21.02 -12.72 5.32
CA VAL A 177 21.00 -12.75 6.77
C VAL A 177 22.17 -13.56 7.31
N THR A 178 22.94 -12.97 8.22
CA THR A 178 24.09 -13.58 8.88
C THR A 178 23.70 -14.16 10.26
N PRO A 179 24.49 -15.10 10.83
CA PRO A 179 24.28 -15.56 12.20
C PRO A 179 24.27 -14.42 13.23
N GLU A 180 25.08 -13.38 13.02
CA GLU A 180 25.13 -12.19 13.84
C GLU A 180 23.81 -11.40 13.78
N ASN A 181 23.23 -11.22 12.58
CA ASN A 181 21.91 -10.59 12.45
C ASN A 181 20.82 -11.34 13.22
N ILE A 182 20.82 -12.68 13.14
CA ILE A 182 19.89 -13.53 13.89
C ILE A 182 20.13 -13.42 15.40
N MET A 183 21.36 -13.36 15.84
CA MET A 183 21.70 -13.18 17.26
C MET A 183 21.15 -11.84 17.78
N HIS A 184 21.38 -10.73 17.06
CA HIS A 184 20.86 -9.42 17.46
C HIS A 184 19.33 -9.39 17.48
N LEU A 185 18.66 -9.95 16.48
CA LEU A 185 17.21 -10.06 16.47
C LEU A 185 16.71 -10.91 17.64
N ASN A 186 17.31 -12.08 17.88
CA ASN A 186 16.90 -13.00 18.94
C ASN A 186 17.20 -12.48 20.35
N GLY A 187 18.14 -11.54 20.49
CA GLY A 187 18.32 -10.75 21.71
C GLY A 187 17.08 -9.93 22.12
N ARG A 188 16.10 -9.81 21.20
CA ARG A 188 14.81 -9.12 21.44
C ARG A 188 13.67 -10.04 21.83
N VAL A 189 13.94 -11.33 22.07
CA VAL A 189 12.92 -12.27 22.57
C VAL A 189 12.57 -11.91 24.01
N ASN A 190 11.45 -11.23 24.17
CA ASN A 190 10.90 -10.78 25.42
C ASN A 190 9.41 -10.44 25.28
N THR A 191 8.71 -10.35 26.40
CA THR A 191 7.31 -9.89 26.45
C THR A 191 7.30 -8.42 26.87
N PRO A 192 6.52 -7.56 26.18
CA PRO A 192 6.33 -6.18 26.61
C PRO A 192 5.78 -6.12 28.06
N SER A 193 6.29 -5.19 28.84
CA SER A 193 5.81 -4.91 30.20
C SER A 193 4.72 -3.83 30.18
N GLU A 194 4.05 -3.61 31.33
CA GLU A 194 3.09 -2.51 31.45
C GLU A 194 3.74 -1.12 31.28
N GLU A 195 5.02 -0.99 31.65
CA GLU A 195 5.80 0.24 31.49
C GLU A 195 6.07 0.59 30.02
N ASP A 196 5.96 -0.38 29.12
CA ASP A 196 6.12 -0.15 27.68
C ASP A 196 4.92 0.59 27.06
N GLY A 197 3.82 0.73 27.79
CA GLY A 197 2.58 1.32 27.31
C GLY A 197 1.82 0.42 26.34
N ALA A 198 1.12 1.02 25.38
CA ALA A 198 0.43 0.27 24.35
C ALA A 198 1.43 -0.26 23.31
N VAL A 199 1.60 -1.58 23.25
CA VAL A 199 2.42 -2.29 22.26
C VAL A 199 1.52 -3.13 21.37
N ILE A 200 1.67 -3.02 20.05
CA ILE A 200 0.87 -3.78 19.09
C ILE A 200 1.58 -5.08 18.71
N THR A 201 0.81 -6.18 18.59
CA THR A 201 1.33 -7.46 18.10
C THR A 201 1.10 -7.58 16.59
N LEU A 202 2.15 -7.80 15.82
CA LEU A 202 2.05 -8.16 14.40
C LEU A 202 1.98 -9.68 14.27
N THR A 203 0.96 -10.17 13.56
CA THR A 203 0.75 -11.60 13.30
C THR A 203 0.76 -11.89 11.81
N SER A 204 0.97 -13.15 11.44
CA SER A 204 0.93 -13.56 10.03
C SER A 204 -0.51 -13.73 9.49
N HIS A 205 -1.53 -13.94 10.33
CA HIS A 205 -2.89 -14.30 9.91
C HIS A 205 -3.97 -13.44 10.55
N ASN A 206 -4.97 -12.99 9.78
CA ASN A 206 -6.11 -12.21 10.28
C ASN A 206 -6.81 -12.90 11.45
N ARG A 207 -7.11 -14.19 11.33
CA ARG A 207 -7.81 -14.96 12.39
C ARG A 207 -7.11 -14.90 13.75
N ILE A 208 -5.78 -14.80 13.76
CA ILE A 208 -5.01 -14.69 15.03
C ILE A 208 -5.19 -13.28 15.59
N ALA A 209 -5.03 -12.24 14.76
CA ALA A 209 -5.21 -10.86 15.19
C ALA A 209 -6.63 -10.61 15.72
N ASP A 210 -7.64 -11.04 14.97
CA ASP A 210 -9.06 -10.87 15.35
C ASP A 210 -9.36 -11.58 16.68
N LYS A 211 -8.86 -12.82 16.86
CA LYS A 211 -9.00 -13.56 18.10
C LYS A 211 -8.35 -12.84 19.28
N ILE A 212 -7.13 -12.33 19.13
CA ILE A 212 -6.42 -11.58 20.18
C ILE A 212 -7.23 -10.34 20.55
N ASN A 213 -7.66 -9.55 19.57
CA ASN A 213 -8.41 -8.33 19.81
C ASN A 213 -9.74 -8.60 20.52
N GLN A 214 -10.48 -9.61 20.07
CA GLN A 214 -11.75 -9.99 20.69
C GLN A 214 -11.56 -10.47 22.13
N GLN A 215 -10.63 -11.40 22.37
CA GLN A 215 -10.36 -11.91 23.72
C GLN A 215 -9.95 -10.79 24.68
N ARG A 216 -9.04 -9.92 24.25
CA ARG A 216 -8.59 -8.79 25.07
C ARG A 216 -9.70 -7.79 25.37
N LEU A 217 -10.63 -7.56 24.43
CA LEU A 217 -11.78 -6.70 24.67
C LEU A 217 -12.76 -7.35 25.68
N GLU A 218 -12.98 -8.68 25.56
CA GLU A 218 -13.85 -9.43 26.47
C GLU A 218 -13.29 -9.49 27.91
N GLU A 219 -11.96 -9.57 28.07
CA GLU A 219 -11.27 -9.59 29.37
C GLU A 219 -11.42 -8.27 30.15
N ILE A 220 -11.77 -7.18 29.51
CA ILE A 220 -11.98 -5.88 30.18
C ILE A 220 -13.36 -5.91 30.89
N ASP A 221 -13.33 -5.79 32.21
CA ASP A 221 -14.55 -5.65 33.03
C ASP A 221 -15.04 -4.20 33.06
N ALA A 222 -15.66 -3.78 31.94
CA ALA A 222 -16.25 -2.46 31.73
C ALA A 222 -17.43 -2.54 30.76
N GLU A 223 -18.33 -1.55 30.81
CA GLU A 223 -19.44 -1.40 29.87
C GLU A 223 -18.93 -1.26 28.44
N GLU A 224 -19.57 -1.97 27.51
CA GLU A 224 -19.26 -1.89 26.09
C GLU A 224 -20.09 -0.80 25.41
N PHE A 225 -19.43 0.06 24.67
CA PHE A 225 -20.03 1.08 23.82
C PHE A 225 -19.87 0.68 22.35
N VAL A 226 -20.92 0.91 21.58
CA VAL A 226 -20.93 0.65 20.14
C VAL A 226 -21.21 1.97 19.42
N TYR A 227 -20.27 2.35 18.55
CA TYR A 227 -20.40 3.55 17.72
C TYR A 227 -20.63 3.13 16.28
N GLU A 228 -21.79 3.48 15.74
CA GLU A 228 -22.17 3.18 14.36
C GLU A 228 -21.64 4.28 13.43
N GLY A 229 -20.89 3.88 12.41
CA GLY A 229 -20.45 4.78 11.34
C GLY A 229 -21.59 5.07 10.37
N THR A 230 -21.46 6.16 9.64
CA THR A 230 -22.43 6.55 8.63
C THR A 230 -21.82 6.56 7.23
N VAL A 231 -22.58 6.10 6.25
CA VAL A 231 -22.21 6.13 4.83
C VAL A 231 -23.18 7.04 4.10
N ASP A 232 -22.66 8.01 3.38
CA ASP A 232 -23.41 8.86 2.46
C ASP A 232 -22.89 8.64 1.03
N GLY A 233 -23.80 8.46 0.08
CA GLY A 233 -23.45 8.13 -1.30
C GLY A 233 -22.93 6.69 -1.48
N THR A 234 -22.00 6.51 -2.42
CA THR A 234 -21.42 5.20 -2.76
C THR A 234 -20.01 5.05 -2.18
N PHE A 235 -19.87 4.18 -1.20
CA PHE A 235 -18.60 3.83 -0.59
C PHE A 235 -18.49 2.30 -0.46
N ASP A 236 -17.39 1.70 -0.95
CA ASP A 236 -17.21 0.24 -0.88
C ASP A 236 -16.92 -0.19 0.56
N GLU A 237 -17.75 -1.06 1.13
CA GLU A 237 -17.57 -1.61 2.48
C GLU A 237 -16.24 -2.30 2.68
N LYS A 238 -15.69 -2.95 1.64
CA LYS A 238 -14.36 -3.58 1.70
C LYS A 238 -13.22 -2.57 1.84
N GLY A 239 -13.50 -1.30 1.52
CA GLY A 239 -12.59 -0.18 1.65
C GLY A 239 -12.69 0.57 2.98
N PHE A 240 -13.57 0.16 3.90
CA PHE A 240 -13.69 0.85 5.19
C PHE A 240 -12.37 0.83 5.97
N PRO A 241 -11.81 2.00 6.30
CA PRO A 241 -10.56 2.09 7.05
C PRO A 241 -10.71 1.69 8.53
N VAL A 242 -11.93 1.72 9.03
CA VAL A 242 -12.33 1.31 10.39
C VAL A 242 -13.68 0.57 10.34
N ASP A 243 -14.00 -0.18 11.38
CA ASP A 243 -15.23 -0.96 11.44
C ASP A 243 -16.47 -0.06 11.47
N LEU A 244 -17.51 -0.43 10.73
CA LEU A 244 -18.81 0.27 10.73
C LEU A 244 -19.42 0.30 12.13
N MET A 245 -19.34 -0.82 12.84
CA MET A 245 -19.78 -0.96 14.23
C MET A 245 -18.52 -1.02 15.12
N LEU A 246 -18.04 0.14 15.54
CA LEU A 246 -16.87 0.25 16.40
C LEU A 246 -17.23 -0.07 17.85
N ARG A 247 -16.78 -1.21 18.35
CA ARG A 247 -17.03 -1.72 19.72
C ARG A 247 -15.83 -1.42 20.60
N LEU A 248 -16.04 -0.67 21.67
CA LEU A 248 -15.00 -0.25 22.61
C LEU A 248 -15.43 -0.40 24.06
N LYS A 249 -14.45 -0.59 24.93
CA LYS A 249 -14.57 -0.48 26.41
C LYS A 249 -13.51 0.48 26.94
N VAL A 250 -13.76 1.12 28.07
CA VAL A 250 -12.73 1.89 28.76
C VAL A 250 -11.55 0.98 29.09
N GLY A 251 -10.32 1.41 28.81
CA GLY A 251 -9.10 0.60 28.91
C GLY A 251 -8.73 -0.17 27.65
N ALA A 252 -9.59 -0.20 26.60
CA ALA A 252 -9.27 -0.87 25.37
C ALA A 252 -8.08 -0.23 24.65
N GLN A 253 -7.16 -1.05 24.14
CA GLN A 253 -6.05 -0.58 23.30
C GLN A 253 -6.54 -0.33 21.89
N VAL A 254 -6.28 0.89 21.42
CA VAL A 254 -6.71 1.34 20.10
C VAL A 254 -5.55 1.92 19.30
N MET A 255 -5.72 1.97 17.98
CA MET A 255 -4.81 2.61 17.06
C MET A 255 -5.57 3.65 16.23
N PHE A 256 -4.98 4.80 16.07
CA PHE A 256 -5.47 5.83 15.17
C PHE A 256 -5.21 5.43 13.71
N THR A 257 -6.23 5.58 12.87
CA THR A 257 -6.17 5.20 11.44
C THR A 257 -6.00 6.41 10.51
N ARG A 258 -5.86 7.60 11.08
CA ARG A 258 -5.68 8.86 10.35
C ARG A 258 -4.78 9.83 11.13
N ASN A 259 -4.01 10.64 10.40
CA ASN A 259 -3.26 11.75 10.99
C ASN A 259 -4.20 12.83 11.52
N ASP A 260 -3.89 13.37 12.68
CA ASP A 260 -4.59 14.52 13.23
C ASP A 260 -4.20 15.82 12.52
N GLN A 261 -5.17 16.69 12.30
CA GLN A 261 -4.91 17.99 11.68
C GLN A 261 -4.02 18.90 12.56
N GLN A 262 -4.14 18.78 13.87
CA GLN A 262 -3.33 19.52 14.85
C GLN A 262 -2.01 18.81 15.20
N ARG A 263 -1.70 17.68 14.53
CA ARG A 263 -0.49 16.86 14.73
C ARG A 263 -0.35 16.26 16.14
N ARG A 264 -1.45 16.06 16.86
CA ARG A 264 -1.46 15.42 18.19
C ARG A 264 -1.13 13.91 18.07
N TRP A 265 -1.53 13.27 16.98
CA TRP A 265 -1.20 11.88 16.64
C TRP A 265 -1.06 11.69 15.14
N ALA A 266 -0.43 10.59 14.77
CA ALA A 266 -0.30 10.14 13.38
C ALA A 266 -1.06 8.82 13.16
N ASN A 267 -1.28 8.46 11.91
CA ASN A 267 -1.77 7.12 11.56
C ASN A 267 -0.79 6.05 12.09
N GLY A 268 -1.32 5.08 12.83
CA GLY A 268 -0.53 4.07 13.53
C GLY A 268 -0.22 4.38 15.00
N THR A 269 -0.48 5.61 15.48
CA THR A 269 -0.30 5.93 16.89
C THR A 269 -1.22 5.07 17.76
N LEU A 270 -0.66 4.51 18.84
CA LEU A 270 -1.36 3.67 19.80
C LEU A 270 -1.79 4.47 21.02
N GLY A 271 -2.88 4.04 21.64
CA GLY A 271 -3.35 4.58 22.91
C GLY A 271 -4.32 3.65 23.61
N LYS A 272 -4.75 4.04 24.81
CA LYS A 272 -5.78 3.37 25.58
C LYS A 272 -7.01 4.26 25.71
N VAL A 273 -8.19 3.69 25.57
CA VAL A 273 -9.46 4.40 25.77
C VAL A 273 -9.56 4.83 27.24
N ALA A 274 -9.63 6.14 27.48
CA ALA A 274 -9.71 6.72 28.82
C ALA A 274 -11.16 6.95 29.27
N LYS A 275 -12.03 7.36 28.34
CA LYS A 275 -13.43 7.69 28.61
C LYS A 275 -14.30 7.39 27.40
N LEU A 276 -15.47 6.87 27.62
CA LEU A 276 -16.52 6.66 26.62
C LEU A 276 -17.83 7.28 27.09
N THR A 277 -18.51 7.94 26.19
CA THR A 277 -19.92 8.35 26.31
C THR A 277 -20.61 8.06 25.00
N LYS A 278 -21.91 8.34 24.88
CA LYS A 278 -22.63 8.14 23.59
C LYS A 278 -22.01 8.92 22.42
N ASP A 279 -21.45 10.12 22.72
CA ASP A 279 -21.04 11.08 21.70
C ASP A 279 -19.56 11.45 21.78
N GLU A 280 -18.79 10.86 22.73
CA GLU A 280 -17.40 11.23 22.94
C GLU A 280 -16.53 10.02 23.27
N ILE A 281 -15.40 9.94 22.61
CA ILE A 281 -14.31 9.01 22.90
C ILE A 281 -13.07 9.83 23.30
N SER A 282 -12.49 9.52 24.46
CA SER A 282 -11.20 10.06 24.88
C SER A 282 -10.15 8.95 24.91
N VAL A 283 -8.96 9.20 24.38
CA VAL A 283 -7.85 8.25 24.30
C VAL A 283 -6.60 8.85 24.93
N THR A 284 -5.95 8.11 25.83
CA THR A 284 -4.64 8.43 26.39
C THR A 284 -3.56 7.79 25.54
N LEU A 285 -2.62 8.60 25.03
CA LEU A 285 -1.47 8.15 24.24
C LEU A 285 -0.35 7.61 25.15
N ASN A 286 0.63 6.95 24.58
CA ASN A 286 1.80 6.43 25.32
C ASN A 286 2.67 7.51 25.98
N ASN A 287 2.56 8.78 25.55
CA ASN A 287 3.21 9.92 26.20
C ASN A 287 2.46 10.44 27.42
N GLY A 288 1.33 9.83 27.80
CA GLY A 288 0.49 10.22 28.92
C GLY A 288 -0.55 11.30 28.61
N GLU A 289 -0.54 11.89 27.43
CA GLU A 289 -1.52 12.90 27.03
C GLU A 289 -2.85 12.27 26.65
N THR A 290 -3.94 12.88 27.09
CA THR A 290 -5.31 12.41 26.79
C THR A 290 -6.02 13.41 25.88
N TYR A 291 -6.61 12.89 24.81
CA TYR A 291 -7.32 13.69 23.82
C TYR A 291 -8.72 13.17 23.56
N VAL A 292 -9.65 14.10 23.37
CA VAL A 292 -10.94 13.79 22.77
C VAL A 292 -10.74 13.57 21.27
N VAL A 293 -11.23 12.44 20.80
CA VAL A 293 -11.10 12.01 19.41
C VAL A 293 -12.33 12.45 18.62
N PRO A 294 -12.21 13.33 17.64
CA PRO A 294 -13.33 13.68 16.78
C PRO A 294 -13.63 12.57 15.77
N CYS A 295 -14.90 12.44 15.38
CA CYS A 295 -15.25 11.72 14.15
C CYS A 295 -14.55 12.35 12.95
N CYS A 296 -14.22 11.54 11.98
CA CYS A 296 -13.70 12.03 10.71
C CYS A 296 -14.38 11.33 9.54
N SER A 297 -14.33 11.98 8.39
CA SER A 297 -14.91 11.46 7.16
C SER A 297 -13.80 11.05 6.21
N TRP A 298 -13.97 9.88 5.58
CA TRP A 298 -13.17 9.42 4.45
C TRP A 298 -14.01 9.55 3.20
N GLU A 299 -13.40 10.08 2.18
CA GLU A 299 -14.06 10.39 0.93
C GLU A 299 -13.65 9.37 -0.13
N SER A 300 -14.63 8.85 -0.85
CA SER A 300 -14.42 8.06 -2.04
C SER A 300 -14.64 8.95 -3.25
N TYR A 301 -13.72 8.85 -4.22
CA TYR A 301 -13.75 9.67 -5.41
C TYR A 301 -13.81 8.81 -6.66
N SER A 302 -14.48 9.33 -7.69
CA SER A 302 -14.30 8.89 -9.06
C SER A 302 -13.65 10.01 -9.88
N TYR A 303 -13.04 9.61 -10.98
CA TYR A 303 -12.57 10.56 -11.96
C TYR A 303 -13.61 10.71 -13.05
N ASP A 304 -13.97 11.96 -13.38
CA ASP A 304 -14.83 12.32 -14.51
C ASP A 304 -14.19 13.42 -15.34
N TYR A 305 -14.66 13.57 -16.57
CA TYR A 305 -14.20 14.61 -17.48
C TYR A 305 -15.26 15.66 -17.71
N ASN A 306 -15.01 16.87 -17.24
CA ASN A 306 -15.86 18.01 -17.52
C ASN A 306 -15.64 18.50 -18.96
N LYS A 307 -16.65 18.29 -19.84
CA LYS A 307 -16.59 18.66 -21.27
C LYS A 307 -16.55 20.17 -21.48
N GLU A 308 -17.15 20.97 -20.59
CA GLU A 308 -17.20 22.42 -20.70
C GLU A 308 -15.86 23.05 -20.34
N GLU A 309 -15.25 22.63 -19.23
CA GLU A 309 -13.97 23.13 -18.76
C GLU A 309 -12.79 22.45 -19.46
N ARG A 310 -13.02 21.38 -20.22
CA ARG A 310 -12.00 20.52 -20.85
C ARG A 310 -10.92 20.04 -19.87
N LYS A 311 -11.33 19.69 -18.63
CA LYS A 311 -10.44 19.25 -17.56
C LYS A 311 -11.00 18.00 -16.90
N MET A 312 -10.08 17.16 -16.44
CA MET A 312 -10.42 16.07 -15.53
C MET A 312 -10.91 16.64 -14.20
N LYS A 313 -12.05 16.15 -13.74
CA LYS A 313 -12.63 16.49 -12.46
C LYS A 313 -12.65 15.25 -11.57
N LYS A 314 -12.28 15.45 -10.34
CA LYS A 314 -12.39 14.43 -9.31
C LYS A 314 -13.71 14.66 -8.59
N GLU A 315 -14.65 13.73 -8.75
CA GLU A 315 -15.99 13.84 -8.16
C GLU A 315 -16.08 12.97 -6.90
N LEU A 316 -16.64 13.54 -5.85
CA LEU A 316 -16.97 12.83 -4.62
C LEU A 316 -18.13 11.87 -4.89
N THR A 317 -17.90 10.55 -4.72
CA THR A 317 -18.91 9.51 -4.92
C THR A 317 -19.59 9.09 -3.65
N GLY A 318 -18.89 9.19 -2.53
CA GLY A 318 -19.42 8.85 -1.23
C GLY A 318 -18.49 9.24 -0.09
N THR A 319 -19.08 9.30 1.10
CA THR A 319 -18.38 9.65 2.34
C THR A 319 -18.68 8.60 3.40
N TYR A 320 -17.64 8.10 4.06
CA TYR A 320 -17.75 7.25 5.23
C TYR A 320 -17.30 8.03 6.46
N THR A 321 -18.15 8.16 7.47
CA THR A 321 -17.87 8.92 8.69
C THR A 321 -17.87 7.99 9.90
N GLN A 322 -16.79 7.99 10.67
CA GLN A 322 -16.62 7.22 11.89
C GLN A 322 -15.49 7.82 12.75
N TYR A 323 -15.35 7.40 14.00
CA TYR A 323 -14.14 7.66 14.78
C TYR A 323 -12.93 6.97 14.13
N PRO A 324 -11.78 7.66 13.97
CA PRO A 324 -10.60 7.09 13.30
C PRO A 324 -9.82 6.13 14.21
N LEU A 325 -10.51 5.18 14.81
CA LEU A 325 -9.97 4.23 15.78
C LEU A 325 -10.30 2.79 15.38
N LYS A 326 -9.41 1.87 15.72
CA LYS A 326 -9.69 0.43 15.70
C LYS A 326 -8.98 -0.25 16.86
N LEU A 327 -9.52 -1.39 17.31
CA LEU A 327 -8.84 -2.24 18.28
C LEU A 327 -7.46 -2.64 17.77
N ALA A 328 -6.45 -2.57 18.59
CA ALA A 328 -5.07 -2.70 18.19
C ALA A 328 -4.15 -3.41 19.19
N TRP A 329 -4.62 -4.45 19.86
CA TRP A 329 -3.70 -5.39 20.51
C TRP A 329 -2.95 -6.24 19.50
N ALA A 330 -3.61 -6.57 18.37
CA ALA A 330 -2.95 -7.25 17.27
C ALA A 330 -3.50 -6.80 15.91
N ILE A 331 -2.61 -6.78 14.91
CA ILE A 331 -2.96 -6.65 13.48
C ILE A 331 -2.10 -7.60 12.65
N THR A 332 -2.49 -7.83 11.40
CA THR A 332 -1.63 -8.63 10.52
C THR A 332 -0.49 -7.79 9.93
N ILE A 333 0.61 -8.48 9.59
CA ILE A 333 1.74 -7.87 8.88
C ILE A 333 1.26 -7.18 7.59
N HIS A 334 0.30 -7.75 6.86
CA HIS A 334 -0.29 -7.13 5.67
C HIS A 334 -0.96 -5.79 5.99
N LYS A 335 -1.81 -5.75 7.02
CA LYS A 335 -2.51 -4.53 7.43
C LYS A 335 -1.58 -3.48 8.06
N SER A 336 -0.37 -3.86 8.45
CA SER A 336 0.65 -2.94 8.95
C SER A 336 1.46 -2.24 7.86
N GLN A 337 1.28 -2.59 6.57
CA GLN A 337 1.96 -1.89 5.48
C GLN A 337 1.64 -0.39 5.52
N GLY A 338 2.66 0.43 5.26
CA GLY A 338 2.55 1.89 5.38
C GLY A 338 2.67 2.43 6.82
N LEU A 339 2.34 1.65 7.86
CA LEU A 339 2.40 2.07 9.25
C LEU A 339 3.83 2.05 9.82
N THR A 340 4.01 2.76 10.94
CA THR A 340 5.29 2.81 11.68
C THR A 340 4.97 2.86 13.16
N PHE A 341 5.68 2.05 13.94
CA PHE A 341 5.51 1.94 15.39
C PHE A 341 6.83 2.23 16.11
N ASP A 342 6.74 2.85 17.27
CA ASP A 342 7.91 3.03 18.15
C ASP A 342 8.23 1.70 18.85
N LYS A 343 7.20 0.96 19.27
CA LYS A 343 7.32 -0.37 19.86
C LYS A 343 6.32 -1.34 19.21
N LEU A 344 6.75 -2.55 18.91
CA LEU A 344 5.89 -3.62 18.43
C LEU A 344 6.36 -4.99 18.91
N SER A 345 5.43 -5.92 19.09
CA SER A 345 5.67 -7.32 19.29
C SER A 345 5.43 -8.09 17.99
N LEU A 346 6.35 -9.00 17.63
CA LEU A 346 6.23 -9.81 16.43
C LEU A 346 5.97 -11.27 16.81
N ASP A 347 4.79 -11.77 16.44
CA ASP A 347 4.42 -13.17 16.60
C ASP A 347 4.52 -13.92 15.26
N LEU A 348 5.61 -14.65 15.10
CA LEU A 348 5.83 -15.61 14.02
C LEU A 348 5.67 -17.06 14.51
N SER A 349 4.77 -17.33 15.46
CA SER A 349 4.57 -18.69 16.01
C SER A 349 4.24 -19.72 14.94
N ARG A 350 3.65 -19.32 13.83
CA ARG A 350 3.37 -20.16 12.65
C ARG A 350 4.34 -19.96 11.49
N GLY A 351 5.47 -19.26 11.73
CA GLY A 351 6.45 -18.92 10.70
C GLY A 351 5.97 -17.82 9.75
N THR A 352 6.76 -17.65 8.69
CA THR A 352 6.42 -16.82 7.53
C THR A 352 5.88 -17.72 6.41
N PHE A 353 4.88 -17.26 5.68
CA PHE A 353 4.29 -17.99 4.55
C PHE A 353 4.47 -17.28 3.20
N ALA A 354 4.94 -16.05 3.21
CA ALA A 354 5.16 -15.24 2.01
C ALA A 354 6.58 -14.65 2.01
N ALA A 355 7.15 -14.52 0.81
CA ALA A 355 8.39 -13.80 0.61
C ALA A 355 8.23 -12.35 1.11
N GLY A 356 9.30 -11.79 1.69
CA GLY A 356 9.33 -10.42 2.21
C GLY A 356 8.57 -10.20 3.52
N GLN A 357 7.84 -11.20 4.04
CA GLN A 357 6.99 -11.02 5.22
C GLN A 357 7.77 -10.59 6.46
N LEU A 358 8.94 -11.20 6.72
CA LEU A 358 9.82 -10.79 7.82
C LEU A 358 10.32 -9.37 7.62
N TYR A 359 10.77 -9.03 6.40
CA TYR A 359 11.22 -7.68 6.07
C TYR A 359 10.14 -6.63 6.32
N VAL A 360 8.91 -6.90 5.85
CA VAL A 360 7.78 -6.00 6.11
C VAL A 360 7.56 -5.81 7.61
N ALA A 361 7.51 -6.89 8.39
CA ALA A 361 7.27 -6.83 9.82
C ALA A 361 8.34 -6.01 10.55
N LEU A 362 9.62 -6.34 10.34
CA LEU A 362 10.73 -5.64 10.96
C LEU A 362 10.82 -4.16 10.53
N SER A 363 10.50 -3.86 9.26
CA SER A 363 10.50 -2.49 8.76
C SER A 363 9.38 -1.60 9.35
N ARG A 364 8.48 -2.16 10.16
CA ARG A 364 7.42 -1.38 10.84
C ARG A 364 7.90 -0.67 12.10
N VAL A 365 8.94 -1.18 12.76
CA VAL A 365 9.47 -0.55 13.98
C VAL A 365 10.61 0.42 13.62
N ARG A 366 10.76 1.47 14.43
CA ARG A 366 11.77 2.53 14.22
C ARG A 366 13.17 2.10 14.59
N THR A 367 13.30 1.38 15.69
CA THR A 367 14.60 0.95 16.27
C THR A 367 14.56 -0.51 16.67
N LEU A 368 15.72 -1.13 16.82
CA LEU A 368 15.84 -2.50 17.30
C LEU A 368 15.34 -2.65 18.74
N GLU A 369 15.52 -1.63 19.58
CA GLU A 369 15.06 -1.62 20.98
C GLU A 369 13.53 -1.67 21.10
N GLY A 370 12.81 -1.09 20.13
CA GLY A 370 11.35 -1.12 20.09
C GLY A 370 10.77 -2.45 19.61
N LEU A 371 11.61 -3.40 19.20
CA LEU A 371 11.19 -4.72 18.74
C LEU A 371 11.08 -5.69 19.93
N TYR A 372 9.96 -6.39 20.04
CA TYR A 372 9.73 -7.55 20.92
C TYR A 372 9.43 -8.77 20.04
N LEU A 373 10.01 -9.91 20.36
CA LEU A 373 9.77 -11.17 19.66
C LEU A 373 9.10 -12.16 20.61
N SER A 374 8.02 -12.78 20.19
CA SER A 374 7.37 -13.85 20.98
C SER A 374 8.21 -15.12 21.04
N LYS A 375 9.08 -15.34 20.05
CA LYS A 375 10.04 -16.44 19.96
C LYS A 375 11.19 -16.14 18.99
N ASN A 376 12.21 -16.99 19.03
CA ASN A 376 13.36 -16.87 18.14
C ASN A 376 12.99 -16.88 16.66
N ILE A 377 13.59 -15.96 15.92
CA ILE A 377 13.65 -15.95 14.46
C ILE A 377 14.68 -16.96 14.01
N ILE A 378 14.37 -17.71 12.98
CA ILE A 378 15.30 -18.61 12.29
C ILE A 378 15.62 -18.06 10.89
N PRO A 379 16.79 -18.38 10.31
CA PRO A 379 17.20 -17.83 9.00
C PRO A 379 16.16 -18.05 7.89
N GLN A 380 15.45 -19.16 7.91
CA GLN A 380 14.42 -19.50 6.93
C GLN A 380 13.22 -18.53 6.90
N TYR A 381 13.02 -17.75 7.95
CA TYR A 381 11.97 -16.71 7.96
C TYR A 381 12.34 -15.49 7.11
N ALA A 382 13.65 -15.27 6.90
CA ALA A 382 14.17 -14.23 6.02
C ALA A 382 14.24 -14.74 4.57
N TYR A 383 13.04 -14.89 3.97
CA TYR A 383 12.94 -15.37 2.59
C TYR A 383 12.53 -14.24 1.66
N THR A 384 13.32 -14.02 0.63
CA THR A 384 13.04 -13.11 -0.49
C THR A 384 13.07 -13.87 -1.80
N SER A 385 12.14 -13.59 -2.70
CA SER A 385 12.07 -14.22 -4.01
C SER A 385 13.34 -13.95 -4.83
N ARG A 386 13.88 -14.99 -5.47
CA ARG A 386 14.99 -14.85 -6.41
C ARG A 386 14.64 -13.97 -7.61
N GLU A 387 13.40 -14.01 -8.05
CA GLU A 387 12.93 -13.20 -9.17
C GLU A 387 12.89 -11.73 -8.80
N VAL A 388 12.50 -11.39 -7.56
CA VAL A 388 12.57 -10.02 -7.05
C VAL A 388 14.03 -9.53 -7.00
N LEU A 389 14.96 -10.37 -6.54
CA LEU A 389 16.40 -10.03 -6.53
C LEU A 389 16.92 -9.78 -7.94
N THR A 390 16.54 -10.62 -8.92
CA THR A 390 16.91 -10.44 -10.33
C THR A 390 16.29 -9.16 -10.89
N TYR A 391 15.01 -8.89 -10.64
CA TYR A 391 14.35 -7.68 -11.09
C TYR A 391 14.98 -6.42 -10.49
N ALA A 392 15.37 -6.47 -9.21
CA ALA A 392 16.01 -5.36 -8.51
C ALA A 392 17.47 -5.12 -8.93
N SER A 393 18.15 -6.10 -9.52
CA SER A 393 19.52 -5.91 -10.02
C SER A 393 19.61 -4.90 -11.19
N GLU A 394 18.46 -4.58 -11.79
CA GLU A 394 18.36 -3.59 -12.86
C GLU A 394 18.00 -2.18 -12.34
N TYR A 395 17.86 -2.00 -11.02
CA TYR A 395 17.57 -0.68 -10.45
C TYR A 395 18.73 0.29 -10.65
N ASN A 396 18.38 1.55 -10.86
CA ASN A 396 19.33 2.66 -11.02
C ASN A 396 20.38 2.43 -12.12
N ASN A 397 19.99 1.78 -13.24
CA ASN A 397 20.86 1.64 -14.40
C ASN A 397 21.14 3.02 -15.02
N GLU A 398 22.33 3.56 -14.78
CA GLU A 398 22.71 4.92 -15.17
C GLU A 398 22.63 5.14 -16.69
N GLN A 399 23.02 4.15 -17.51
CA GLN A 399 22.96 4.24 -18.94
C GLN A 399 21.51 4.32 -19.44
N GLN A 400 20.62 3.48 -18.87
CA GLN A 400 19.20 3.48 -19.22
C GLN A 400 18.53 4.80 -18.82
N ILE A 401 18.80 5.28 -17.61
CA ILE A 401 18.30 6.55 -17.11
C ILE A 401 18.80 7.71 -17.96
N GLY A 402 20.09 7.74 -18.30
CA GLY A 402 20.68 8.76 -19.17
C GLY A 402 20.02 8.81 -20.54
N ASN A 403 19.84 7.65 -21.19
CA ASN A 403 19.18 7.56 -22.48
C ASN A 403 17.75 8.09 -22.44
N GLU A 404 16.97 7.78 -21.38
CA GLU A 404 15.60 8.27 -21.25
C GLU A 404 15.52 9.78 -20.99
N ILE A 405 16.48 10.33 -20.25
CA ILE A 405 16.58 11.78 -20.04
C ILE A 405 16.87 12.49 -21.37
N GLU A 406 17.80 11.99 -22.16
CA GLU A 406 18.13 12.57 -23.46
C GLU A 406 16.96 12.46 -24.46
N SER A 407 16.32 11.29 -24.53
CA SER A 407 15.10 11.10 -25.34
C SER A 407 13.98 12.05 -24.90
N GLY A 408 13.75 12.18 -23.58
CA GLY A 408 12.75 13.10 -23.04
C GLY A 408 13.04 14.58 -23.38
N LYS A 409 14.31 15.00 -23.35
CA LYS A 409 14.72 16.34 -23.75
C LYS A 409 14.49 16.58 -25.26
N ALA A 410 14.82 15.59 -26.09
CA ALA A 410 14.59 15.67 -27.55
C ALA A 410 13.10 15.80 -27.87
N VAL A 411 12.25 14.96 -27.25
CA VAL A 411 10.79 15.03 -27.41
C VAL A 411 10.25 16.40 -26.95
N TYR A 412 10.69 16.89 -25.80
CA TYR A 412 10.26 18.19 -25.30
C TYR A 412 10.66 19.33 -26.23
N GLY A 413 11.91 19.32 -26.72
CA GLY A 413 12.40 20.30 -27.68
C GLY A 413 11.62 20.29 -29.01
N ALA A 414 11.35 19.09 -29.54
CA ALA A 414 10.56 18.92 -30.75
C ALA A 414 9.12 19.41 -30.59
N LEU A 415 8.48 19.12 -29.45
CA LEU A 415 7.13 19.61 -29.13
C LEU A 415 7.07 21.14 -29.05
N GLN A 416 8.10 21.80 -28.50
CA GLN A 416 8.20 23.28 -28.47
C GLN A 416 8.30 23.89 -29.88
N GLN A 417 8.84 23.15 -30.82
CA GLN A 417 9.00 23.56 -32.21
C GLN A 417 7.87 23.06 -33.13
N ASN A 418 6.88 22.33 -32.57
CA ASN A 418 5.82 21.64 -33.32
C ASN A 418 6.36 20.62 -34.34
N ASP A 419 7.54 20.05 -34.10
CA ASP A 419 8.15 19.00 -34.91
C ASP A 419 7.66 17.61 -34.49
N TYR A 420 6.50 17.22 -34.99
CA TYR A 420 5.88 15.94 -34.65
C TYR A 420 6.57 14.74 -35.31
N ASP A 421 7.34 14.95 -36.40
CA ASP A 421 8.11 13.89 -37.03
C ASP A 421 9.30 13.47 -36.15
N GLU A 422 9.97 14.42 -35.51
CA GLU A 422 11.02 14.10 -34.53
C GLU A 422 10.46 13.44 -33.26
N VAL A 423 9.29 13.89 -32.77
CA VAL A 423 8.59 13.21 -31.68
C VAL A 423 8.31 11.75 -32.04
N ALA A 424 7.79 11.48 -33.25
CA ALA A 424 7.50 10.12 -33.71
C ALA A 424 8.75 9.22 -33.74
N LYS A 425 9.90 9.73 -34.19
CA LYS A 425 11.18 9.00 -34.26
C LYS A 425 11.67 8.53 -32.88
N GLN A 426 11.38 9.27 -31.81
CA GLN A 426 11.79 8.90 -30.43
C GLN A 426 10.96 7.77 -29.84
N TYR A 427 9.80 7.44 -30.43
CA TYR A 427 8.90 6.37 -29.98
C TYR A 427 8.92 5.12 -30.87
N LEU A 428 9.58 5.17 -32.05
CA LEU A 428 9.82 4.03 -32.94
C LEU A 428 11.21 3.42 -32.68
#